data_d91634466fbb56f7dcb631407d2202c1
#
_entry.id   d91634466fbb56f7dcb631407d2202c1
#
_cell.length_a   1.000
_cell.length_b   1.000
_cell.length_c   1.000
_cell.angle_alpha   90.00
_cell.angle_beta   90.00
_cell.angle_gamma   90.00
#
_symmetry.space_group_name_H-M   'P 1'
#
loop_
_entity.id
_entity.type
_entity.pdbx_description
1 polymer ?
#
loop_
_entity_poly.entity_id
_entity_poly.type
_entity_poly.pdbx_seq_one_letter_code
_entity_poly.pdbx_strand_id
1 'polypeptide(L)'
;EQIHETTGISIQADGVHCDSEAVQKWITPDSNVSMNMWAGYPDFIQVLDERFAEFLKDDAGDTLKKEYLLPNIVGDLLKEGNVDVKVLETHDKWIGITYKEDTELAQAGFKKMTEDGVYPEKLWN
;
A
#
# COMPACT_ATOMS: atom_id res chain seq x y z
N GLU A 1 15.33 0.19 -7.95
CA GLU A 1 13.96 -0.11 -7.48
C GLU A 1 13.21 1.19 -7.25
N GLN A 2 11.92 1.21 -7.48
CA GLN A 2 11.07 2.39 -7.34
C GLN A 2 9.75 1.96 -6.70
N ILE A 3 9.14 2.87 -5.96
CA ILE A 3 7.80 2.71 -5.39
C ILE A 3 6.90 3.72 -6.09
N HIS A 4 5.78 3.24 -6.60
CA HIS A 4 4.80 4.06 -7.31
C HIS A 4 3.40 3.80 -6.78
N GLU A 5 2.65 4.87 -6.59
CA GLU A 5 1.21 4.82 -6.40
C GLU A 5 0.53 4.93 -7.76
N THR A 6 -0.42 4.05 -8.05
CA THR A 6 -1.22 4.12 -9.27
C THR A 6 -2.63 3.58 -9.03
N THR A 7 -3.56 4.05 -9.83
CA THR A 7 -4.98 3.65 -9.82
C THR A 7 -5.37 3.01 -11.15
N GLY A 8 -6.62 2.58 -11.28
CA GLY A 8 -7.16 2.03 -12.52
C GLY A 8 -6.51 0.71 -12.96
N ILE A 9 -5.92 -0.06 -12.02
CA ILE A 9 -5.25 -1.31 -12.34
C ILE A 9 -6.29 -2.33 -12.83
N SER A 10 -6.06 -2.86 -14.03
CA SER A 10 -6.89 -3.90 -14.63
C SER A 10 -6.04 -4.91 -15.40
N ILE A 11 -6.50 -6.15 -15.44
CA ILE A 11 -5.89 -7.21 -16.25
C ILE A 11 -6.72 -7.34 -17.52
N GLN A 12 -6.07 -7.18 -18.67
CA GLN A 12 -6.67 -7.30 -20.00
C GLN A 12 -5.98 -8.40 -20.80
N ALA A 13 -6.49 -8.69 -21.99
CA ALA A 13 -5.95 -9.76 -22.83
C ALA A 13 -4.49 -9.54 -23.27
N ASP A 14 -4.08 -8.29 -23.34
CA ASP A 14 -2.74 -7.84 -23.75
C ASP A 14 -1.80 -7.50 -22.56
N GLY A 15 -2.29 -7.62 -21.33
CA GLY A 15 -1.47 -7.41 -20.13
C GLY A 15 -2.16 -6.65 -19.00
N VAL A 16 -1.37 -6.07 -18.14
CA VAL A 16 -1.84 -5.23 -17.02
C VAL A 16 -1.89 -3.77 -17.47
N HIS A 17 -2.98 -3.10 -17.18
CA HIS A 17 -3.17 -1.67 -17.45
C HIS A 17 -3.36 -0.88 -16.17
N CYS A 18 -2.93 0.39 -16.17
CA CYS A 18 -3.12 1.33 -15.07
C CYS A 18 -3.15 2.77 -15.57
N ASP A 19 -3.59 3.70 -14.71
CA ASP A 19 -3.75 5.12 -15.07
C ASP A 19 -2.42 5.86 -15.22
N SER A 20 -1.32 5.34 -14.69
CA SER A 20 0.01 5.97 -14.77
C SER A 20 0.78 5.49 -15.98
N GLU A 21 1.03 6.36 -16.97
CA GLU A 21 1.88 6.06 -18.12
C GLU A 21 3.31 5.63 -17.73
N ALA A 22 3.83 6.15 -16.63
CA ALA A 22 5.15 5.80 -16.13
C ALA A 22 5.19 4.35 -15.61
N VAL A 23 4.15 3.92 -14.89
CA VAL A 23 4.01 2.57 -14.33
C VAL A 23 3.63 1.57 -15.42
N GLN A 24 2.77 1.98 -16.35
CA GLN A 24 2.31 1.14 -17.47
C GLN A 24 3.45 0.51 -18.27
N LYS A 25 4.58 1.17 -18.35
CA LYS A 25 5.75 0.70 -19.15
C LYS A 25 6.44 -0.54 -18.58
N TRP A 26 6.23 -0.84 -17.31
CA TRP A 26 6.95 -1.92 -16.62
C TRP A 26 6.06 -2.80 -15.73
N ILE A 27 4.80 -2.42 -15.51
CA ILE A 27 3.88 -3.23 -14.69
C ILE A 27 3.57 -4.56 -15.40
N THR A 28 3.63 -5.64 -14.64
CA THR A 28 3.34 -7.00 -15.11
C THR A 28 2.45 -7.71 -14.09
N PRO A 29 1.84 -8.85 -14.45
CA PRO A 29 1.09 -9.66 -13.48
C PRO A 29 1.90 -10.11 -12.25
N ASP A 30 3.23 -10.18 -12.40
CA ASP A 30 4.17 -10.60 -11.35
C ASP A 30 4.75 -9.41 -10.56
N SER A 31 4.26 -8.19 -10.80
CA SER A 31 4.72 -7.01 -10.06
C SER A 31 4.28 -7.10 -8.60
N ASN A 32 5.22 -6.86 -7.69
CA ASN A 32 4.91 -6.79 -6.26
C ASN A 32 4.00 -5.61 -5.96
N VAL A 33 2.97 -5.84 -5.16
CA VAL A 33 2.09 -4.82 -4.63
C VAL A 33 2.28 -4.66 -3.13
N SER A 34 2.24 -3.43 -2.64
CA SER A 34 2.35 -3.17 -1.21
C SER A 34 1.06 -3.59 -0.50
N MET A 35 1.20 -4.36 0.58
CA MET A 35 0.12 -4.64 1.54
C MET A 35 -0.05 -3.49 2.55
N ASN A 36 0.60 -2.37 2.28
CA ASN A 36 0.60 -1.17 3.10
C ASN A 36 1.03 -1.42 4.57
N MET A 37 1.90 -2.40 4.77
CA MET A 37 2.53 -2.70 6.05
C MET A 37 4.00 -2.27 6.00
N TRP A 38 4.35 -1.30 6.84
CA TRP A 38 5.68 -0.69 6.87
C TRP A 38 6.31 -0.86 8.24
N ALA A 39 7.58 -1.19 8.26
CA ALA A 39 8.40 -1.19 9.47
C ALA A 39 9.64 -0.32 9.23
N GLY A 40 9.98 0.51 10.18
CA GLY A 40 11.12 1.42 10.09
C GLY A 40 11.72 1.71 11.45
N TYR A 41 12.83 2.42 11.46
CA TYR A 41 13.45 2.92 12.68
C TYR A 41 12.68 4.15 13.22
N PRO A 42 12.81 4.48 14.51
CA PRO A 42 12.06 5.60 15.13
C PRO A 42 12.31 6.97 14.49
N ASP A 43 13.49 7.20 13.92
CA ASP A 43 13.85 8.43 13.20
C ASP A 43 12.97 8.69 11.97
N PHE A 44 12.41 7.64 11.39
CA PHE A 44 11.47 7.77 10.28
C PHE A 44 10.22 8.57 10.66
N ILE A 45 9.77 8.49 11.91
CA ILE A 45 8.62 9.28 12.40
C ILE A 45 8.95 10.78 12.37
N GLN A 46 10.18 11.16 12.73
CA GLN A 46 10.60 12.56 12.64
C GLN A 46 10.61 13.05 11.19
N VAL A 47 11.10 12.23 10.25
CA VAL A 47 11.09 12.57 8.83
C VAL A 47 9.66 12.76 8.31
N LEU A 48 8.73 11.90 8.74
CA LEU A 48 7.32 12.04 8.38
C LEU A 48 6.71 13.35 8.90
N ASP A 49 6.99 13.73 10.14
CA ASP A 49 6.49 14.96 10.76
C ASP A 49 7.00 16.21 10.03
N GLU A 50 8.28 16.26 9.74
CA GLU A 50 8.91 17.37 9.02
C GLU A 50 8.32 17.52 7.60
N ARG A 51 8.22 16.43 6.86
CA ARG A 51 7.65 16.43 5.50
C ARG A 51 6.15 16.69 5.49
N PHE A 52 5.43 16.27 6.53
CA PHE A 52 4.02 16.58 6.67
C PHE A 52 3.76 18.08 6.83
N ALA A 53 4.62 18.77 7.59
CA ALA A 53 4.56 20.22 7.70
C ALA A 53 4.75 20.93 6.34
N GLU A 54 5.63 20.42 5.49
CA GLU A 54 5.81 20.95 4.12
C GLU A 54 4.59 20.62 3.22
N PHE A 55 4.08 19.39 3.31
CA PHE A 55 2.88 18.97 2.60
C PHE A 55 1.67 19.88 2.89
N LEU A 56 1.50 20.31 4.13
CA LEU A 56 0.41 21.20 4.54
C LEU A 56 0.57 22.64 4.01
N LYS A 57 1.78 23.08 3.71
CA LYS A 57 2.05 24.41 3.15
C LYS A 57 1.81 24.49 1.64
N ASP A 58 1.77 23.34 0.98
CA ASP A 58 1.57 23.28 -0.46
C ASP A 58 0.07 23.42 -0.78
N ASP A 59 -0.31 24.56 -1.33
CA ASP A 59 -1.68 24.92 -1.72
C ASP A 59 -2.07 24.44 -3.13
N ALA A 60 -1.22 23.67 -3.80
CA ALA A 60 -1.49 23.19 -5.15
C ALA A 60 -2.59 22.14 -5.17
N GLY A 61 -3.58 22.33 -6.04
CA GLY A 61 -4.65 21.38 -6.30
C GLY A 61 -5.85 21.47 -5.35
N ASP A 62 -6.66 20.41 -5.36
CA ASP A 62 -7.85 20.30 -4.49
C ASP A 62 -7.42 19.84 -3.09
N THR A 63 -7.34 20.79 -2.17
CA THR A 63 -6.90 20.52 -0.79
C THR A 63 -7.81 19.55 -0.03
N LEU A 64 -9.06 19.38 -0.46
CA LEU A 64 -10.00 18.43 0.15
C LEU A 64 -9.74 16.97 -0.27
N LYS A 65 -9.00 16.78 -1.37
CA LYS A 65 -8.65 15.46 -1.91
C LYS A 65 -7.17 15.14 -1.81
N LYS A 66 -6.38 16.05 -1.25
CA LYS A 66 -4.94 15.88 -1.13
C LYS A 66 -4.62 14.87 -0.04
N GLU A 67 -3.88 13.83 -0.40
CA GLU A 67 -3.49 12.75 0.50
C GLU A 67 -1.97 12.72 0.72
N TYR A 68 -1.55 12.55 1.97
CA TYR A 68 -0.16 12.36 2.36
C TYR A 68 0.18 10.88 2.32
N LEU A 69 0.53 10.39 1.14
CA LEU A 69 0.69 8.98 0.85
C LEU A 69 2.07 8.47 1.28
N LEU A 70 2.10 7.53 2.21
CA LEU A 70 3.32 6.92 2.73
C LEU A 70 4.21 6.30 1.63
N PRO A 71 3.68 5.56 0.63
CA PRO A 71 4.49 5.05 -0.47
C PRO A 71 5.25 6.14 -1.24
N ASN A 72 4.65 7.31 -1.43
CA ASN A 72 5.28 8.42 -2.14
C ASN A 72 6.48 8.96 -1.36
N ILE A 73 6.31 9.14 -0.05
CA ILE A 73 7.38 9.63 0.83
C ILE A 73 8.56 8.67 0.85
N VAL A 74 8.30 7.38 1.00
CA VAL A 74 9.35 6.36 0.95
C VAL A 74 10.01 6.33 -0.43
N GLY A 75 9.23 6.46 -1.51
CA GLY A 75 9.73 6.54 -2.87
C GLY A 75 10.66 7.74 -3.09
N ASP A 76 10.35 8.90 -2.52
CA ASP A 76 11.18 10.08 -2.61
C ASP A 76 12.46 9.94 -1.77
N LEU A 77 12.37 9.40 -0.56
CA LEU A 77 13.56 9.08 0.26
C LEU A 77 14.52 8.10 -0.42
N LEU A 78 13.98 7.11 -1.15
CA LEU A 78 14.79 6.20 -1.98
C LEU A 78 15.52 6.93 -3.10
N LYS A 79 14.83 7.83 -3.82
CA LYS A 79 15.44 8.64 -4.90
C LYS A 79 16.53 9.56 -4.37
N GLU A 80 16.34 10.10 -3.17
CA GLU A 80 17.31 10.94 -2.46
C GLU A 80 18.51 10.15 -1.93
N GLY A 81 18.42 8.82 -1.89
CA GLY A 81 19.48 7.96 -1.33
C GLY A 81 19.54 8.00 0.21
N ASN A 82 18.46 8.42 0.87
CA ASN A 82 18.40 8.58 2.31
C ASN A 82 17.95 7.32 3.03
N VAL A 83 17.37 6.36 2.33
CA VAL A 83 16.89 5.09 2.89
C VAL A 83 17.14 3.93 1.95
N ASP A 84 17.22 2.75 2.53
CA ASP A 84 17.09 1.47 1.83
C ASP A 84 15.76 0.81 2.20
N VAL A 85 15.11 0.21 1.22
CA VAL A 85 13.85 -0.52 1.43
C VAL A 85 14.05 -1.99 1.10
N LYS A 86 13.75 -2.84 2.08
CA LYS A 86 13.69 -4.29 1.88
C LYS A 86 12.23 -4.71 1.70
N VAL A 87 11.89 -5.24 0.54
CA VAL A 87 10.59 -5.87 0.29
C VAL A 87 10.60 -7.26 0.93
N LEU A 88 9.59 -7.53 1.75
CA LEU A 88 9.33 -8.85 2.32
C LEU A 88 8.10 -9.41 1.63
N GLU A 89 8.28 -10.48 0.88
CA GLU A 89 7.18 -11.15 0.19
C GLU A 89 6.33 -11.95 1.16
N THR A 90 5.02 -11.94 0.96
CA THR A 90 4.07 -12.81 1.65
C THR A 90 3.15 -13.47 0.64
N HIS A 91 2.73 -14.68 0.94
CA HIS A 91 1.73 -15.43 0.17
C HIS A 91 0.34 -15.33 0.81
N ASP A 92 0.18 -14.51 1.84
CA ASP A 92 -1.09 -14.29 2.51
C ASP A 92 -2.07 -13.60 1.57
N LYS A 93 -3.32 -13.99 1.66
CA LYS A 93 -4.38 -13.32 0.93
C LYS A 93 -4.77 -12.04 1.65
N TRP A 94 -4.62 -10.91 0.97
CA TRP A 94 -5.08 -9.64 1.50
C TRP A 94 -6.61 -9.60 1.65
N ILE A 95 -7.08 -9.13 2.80
CA ILE A 95 -8.49 -8.90 3.09
C ILE A 95 -8.60 -7.47 3.62
N GLY A 96 -9.25 -6.60 2.85
CA GLY A 96 -9.48 -5.21 3.22
C GLY A 96 -10.95 -4.94 3.49
N ILE A 97 -11.20 -3.96 4.36
CA ILE A 97 -12.52 -3.39 4.61
C ILE A 97 -12.39 -1.88 4.41
N THR A 98 -12.80 -1.40 3.26
CA THR A 98 -12.83 0.03 2.93
C THR A 98 -14.27 0.53 2.92
N TYR A 99 -15.18 -0.28 2.44
CA TYR A 99 -16.60 0.01 2.33
C TYR A 99 -17.42 -1.02 3.12
N LYS A 100 -18.67 -0.67 3.39
CA LYS A 100 -19.59 -1.55 4.15
C LYS A 100 -19.79 -2.90 3.45
N GLU A 101 -19.79 -2.89 2.14
CA GLU A 101 -19.98 -4.07 1.27
C GLU A 101 -18.86 -5.09 1.44
N ASP A 102 -17.66 -4.65 1.80
CA ASP A 102 -16.50 -5.54 2.00
C ASP A 102 -16.65 -6.41 3.27
N THR A 103 -17.52 -6.00 4.20
CA THR A 103 -17.64 -6.63 5.51
C THR A 103 -18.03 -8.11 5.42
N GLU A 104 -18.97 -8.47 4.54
CA GLU A 104 -19.42 -9.85 4.38
C GLU A 104 -18.30 -10.76 3.84
N LEU A 105 -17.54 -10.26 2.85
CA LEU A 105 -16.41 -10.99 2.29
C LEU A 105 -15.28 -11.17 3.31
N ALA A 106 -15.00 -10.13 4.09
CA ALA A 106 -14.00 -10.18 5.15
C ALA A 106 -14.39 -11.19 6.24
N GLN A 107 -15.63 -11.15 6.71
CA GLN A 107 -16.15 -12.11 7.71
C GLN A 107 -16.08 -13.55 7.20
N ALA A 108 -16.49 -13.81 5.96
CA ALA A 108 -16.40 -15.14 5.35
C ALA A 108 -14.94 -15.61 5.23
N GLY A 109 -14.03 -14.70 4.85
CA GLY A 109 -12.61 -14.98 4.75
C GLY A 109 -11.98 -15.36 6.09
N PHE A 110 -12.22 -14.57 7.15
CA PHE A 110 -11.71 -14.86 8.49
C PHE A 110 -12.33 -16.12 9.09
N LYS A 111 -13.63 -16.36 8.88
CA LYS A 111 -14.28 -17.59 9.30
C LYS A 111 -13.60 -18.79 8.66
N LYS A 112 -13.37 -18.76 7.35
CA LYS A 112 -12.69 -19.85 6.65
C LYS A 112 -11.26 -20.07 7.19
N MET A 113 -10.50 -19.01 7.43
CA MET A 113 -9.15 -19.14 7.99
C MET A 113 -9.16 -19.75 9.41
N THR A 114 -10.20 -19.51 10.20
CA THR A 114 -10.39 -20.14 11.50
C THR A 114 -10.74 -21.62 11.35
N GLU A 115 -11.65 -21.96 10.43
CA GLU A 115 -12.00 -23.34 10.12
C GLU A 115 -10.81 -24.15 9.58
N ASP A 116 -9.93 -23.52 8.79
CA ASP A 116 -8.71 -24.10 8.23
C ASP A 116 -7.55 -24.15 9.27
N GLY A 117 -7.76 -23.63 10.49
CA GLY A 117 -6.78 -23.67 11.60
C GLY A 117 -5.64 -22.64 11.45
N VAL A 118 -5.75 -21.66 10.55
CA VAL A 118 -4.80 -20.55 10.42
C VAL A 118 -4.89 -19.62 11.63
N TYR A 119 -6.10 -19.38 12.13
CA TYR A 119 -6.36 -18.67 13.38
C TYR A 119 -7.07 -19.56 14.40
N PRO A 120 -6.78 -19.38 15.69
CA PRO A 120 -7.55 -20.04 16.73
C PRO A 120 -8.95 -19.42 16.83
N GLU A 121 -9.95 -20.20 17.29
CA GLU A 121 -11.31 -19.70 17.52
C GLU A 121 -11.36 -18.51 18.49
N LYS A 122 -10.44 -18.46 19.44
CA LYS A 122 -10.24 -17.35 20.37
C LYS A 122 -8.82 -16.82 20.23
N LEU A 123 -8.70 -15.56 19.84
CA LEU A 123 -7.40 -14.86 19.73
C LEU A 123 -6.84 -14.47 21.11
N TRP A 124 -7.72 -14.28 22.10
CA TRP A 124 -7.39 -13.83 23.45
C TRP A 124 -7.99 -14.78 24.49
N ASN A 125 -7.21 -15.09 25.50
CA ASN A 125 -7.66 -15.84 26.68
C ASN A 125 -8.33 -14.92 27.70
#